data_de5389269bb515d3caef3f0920c3fc03
#
_entry.id   de5389269bb515d3caef3f0920c3fc03
#
_cell.length_a   1.000
_cell.length_b   1.000
_cell.length_c   1.000
_cell.angle_alpha   90.00
_cell.angle_beta   90.00
_cell.angle_gamma   90.00
#
_symmetry.space_group_name_H-M   'P 1'
#
loop_
_entity.id
_entity.type
_entity.pdbx_description
1 polymer ?
#
loop_
_entity_poly.entity_id
_entity_poly.type
_entity_poly.pdbx_seq_one_letter_code
_entity_poly.pdbx_strand_id
1 'polypeptide(L)'
;MTPALKLDNLQVTFNRFRALRGVSLEVVSGESFGLVGESGSGKSTLLRAVAGLAPVTGGTIEVNGKTLGSSRTKAFYRDVQMVFQDPYGSLHPRQTVDRLLLEPLAVHGFGDIERRILRALDEVGLGSSFRFRYSHQLSGGQRQRVAIARALILEPSILLLDEPTSALDASVQAEVLNLLEQIRRDRKLTFVMVSHDLAVVTHMCDRLMVMQHGAEVERLTASELARRHVTQDYTRNLLIASQGFVRPAVQNA
;
A
#
# COMPACT_ATOMS: atom_id res chain seq x y z
N MET A 1 -9.06 -14.93 -16.29
CA MET A 1 -9.61 -13.71 -15.66
C MET A 1 -8.66 -12.56 -16.01
N THR A 2 -9.17 -11.38 -16.33
CA THR A 2 -8.33 -10.21 -16.60
C THR A 2 -7.72 -9.75 -15.25
N PRO A 3 -6.39 -9.54 -15.15
CA PRO A 3 -5.78 -9.03 -13.93
C PRO A 3 -6.23 -7.60 -13.64
N ALA A 4 -6.38 -7.26 -12.36
CA ALA A 4 -6.66 -5.89 -11.93
C ALA A 4 -5.46 -4.97 -12.18
N LEU A 5 -4.25 -5.48 -11.93
CA LEU A 5 -2.99 -4.82 -12.22
C LEU A 5 -2.03 -5.79 -12.90
N LYS A 6 -1.45 -5.35 -14.03
CA LYS A 6 -0.37 -6.08 -14.71
C LYS A 6 0.78 -5.13 -15.03
N LEU A 7 1.97 -5.55 -14.67
CA LEU A 7 3.22 -4.89 -15.01
C LEU A 7 4.02 -5.83 -15.91
N ASP A 8 4.55 -5.33 -17.00
CA ASP A 8 5.42 -6.07 -17.89
C ASP A 8 6.73 -5.32 -18.10
N ASN A 9 7.82 -5.93 -17.62
CA ASN A 9 9.20 -5.42 -17.73
C ASN A 9 9.33 -3.95 -17.27
N LEU A 10 8.64 -3.56 -16.18
CA LEU A 10 8.59 -2.19 -15.69
C LEU A 10 9.96 -1.68 -15.28
N GLN A 11 10.38 -0.57 -15.86
CA GLN A 11 11.67 0.08 -15.59
C GLN A 11 11.45 1.52 -15.13
N VAL A 12 12.21 1.91 -14.11
CA VAL A 12 12.25 3.28 -13.59
C VAL A 12 13.70 3.69 -13.40
N THR A 13 14.08 4.80 -14.02
CA THR A 13 15.42 5.38 -13.90
C THR A 13 15.32 6.84 -13.50
N PHE A 14 15.99 7.22 -12.41
CA PHE A 14 16.15 8.60 -11.96
C PHE A 14 17.58 9.04 -12.30
N ASN A 15 17.72 9.97 -13.21
CA ASN A 15 19.03 10.39 -13.75
C ASN A 15 19.84 9.18 -14.26
N ARG A 16 20.84 8.72 -13.47
CA ARG A 16 21.68 7.55 -13.79
C ARG A 16 21.39 6.33 -12.91
N PHE A 17 20.48 6.46 -11.93
CA PHE A 17 20.17 5.38 -11.01
C PHE A 17 18.93 4.59 -11.49
N ARG A 18 19.14 3.31 -11.80
CA ARG A 18 18.06 2.38 -12.15
C ARG A 18 17.39 1.86 -10.89
N ALA A 19 16.25 2.46 -10.53
CA ALA A 19 15.46 2.09 -9.36
C ALA A 19 14.62 0.83 -9.58
N LEU A 20 14.13 0.60 -10.81
CA LEU A 20 13.51 -0.67 -11.23
C LEU A 20 14.18 -1.16 -12.51
N ARG A 21 14.48 -2.47 -12.54
CA ARG A 21 15.32 -3.11 -13.57
C ARG A 21 14.56 -4.11 -14.45
N GLY A 22 13.25 -3.91 -14.62
CA GLY A 22 12.40 -4.80 -15.41
C GLY A 22 11.57 -5.73 -14.53
N VAL A 23 10.70 -5.16 -13.71
CA VAL A 23 9.81 -5.91 -12.82
C VAL A 23 8.52 -6.25 -13.57
N SER A 24 8.12 -7.52 -13.51
CA SER A 24 6.85 -8.00 -14.06
C SER A 24 6.02 -8.63 -12.95
N LEU A 25 4.73 -8.28 -12.88
CA LEU A 25 3.80 -8.93 -11.95
C LEU A 25 2.35 -8.85 -12.47
N GLU A 26 1.54 -9.78 -11.99
CA GLU A 26 0.10 -9.78 -12.20
C GLU A 26 -0.61 -9.94 -10.86
N VAL A 27 -1.59 -9.06 -10.60
CA VAL A 27 -2.45 -9.09 -9.42
C VAL A 27 -3.89 -9.25 -9.90
N VAL A 28 -4.56 -10.29 -9.42
CA VAL A 28 -5.96 -10.54 -9.81
C VAL A 28 -6.93 -9.67 -9.00
N SER A 29 -8.14 -9.48 -9.51
CA SER A 29 -9.15 -8.69 -8.80
C SER A 29 -9.50 -9.29 -7.44
N GLY A 30 -9.50 -8.46 -6.38
CA GLY A 30 -9.76 -8.86 -5.00
C GLY A 30 -8.57 -9.48 -4.26
N GLU A 31 -7.45 -9.69 -4.95
CA GLU A 31 -6.21 -10.20 -4.34
C GLU A 31 -5.51 -9.14 -3.50
N SER A 32 -4.83 -9.58 -2.44
CA SER A 32 -3.84 -8.78 -1.72
C SER A 32 -2.43 -9.27 -2.06
N PHE A 33 -1.64 -8.43 -2.71
CA PHE A 33 -0.28 -8.74 -3.16
C PHE A 33 0.76 -7.92 -2.39
N GLY A 34 1.74 -8.61 -1.78
CA GLY A 34 2.80 -8.01 -0.99
C GLY A 34 4.08 -7.73 -1.79
N LEU A 35 4.75 -6.63 -1.51
CA LEU A 35 6.09 -6.31 -1.97
C LEU A 35 6.99 -6.19 -0.74
N VAL A 36 8.00 -7.04 -0.63
CA VAL A 36 8.92 -7.09 0.51
C VAL A 36 10.37 -6.98 0.09
N GLY A 37 11.26 -6.61 1.00
CA GLY A 37 12.69 -6.45 0.78
C GLY A 37 13.24 -5.28 1.59
N GLU A 38 14.57 -5.13 1.61
CA GLU A 38 15.24 -4.05 2.35
C GLU A 38 14.87 -2.65 1.84
N SER A 39 15.18 -1.63 2.65
CA SER A 39 15.06 -0.24 2.24
C SER A 39 15.89 0.01 0.96
N GLY A 40 15.34 0.76 0.01
CA GLY A 40 16.00 1.02 -1.27
C GLY A 40 15.89 -0.12 -2.31
N SER A 41 15.19 -1.23 -2.04
CA SER A 41 15.02 -2.32 -3.01
C SER A 41 14.09 -2.00 -4.19
N GLY A 42 13.39 -0.83 -4.17
CA GLY A 42 12.55 -0.37 -5.28
C GLY A 42 11.03 -0.49 -5.04
N LYS A 43 10.56 -1.05 -3.92
CA LYS A 43 9.14 -1.29 -3.61
C LYS A 43 8.25 -0.06 -3.74
N SER A 44 8.55 1.00 -2.98
CA SER A 44 7.78 2.26 -3.04
C SER A 44 7.89 2.94 -4.41
N THR A 45 9.03 2.76 -5.10
CA THR A 45 9.19 3.25 -6.48
C THR A 45 8.24 2.54 -7.43
N LEU A 46 8.01 1.23 -7.26
CA LEU A 46 7.04 0.47 -8.05
C LEU A 46 5.63 1.00 -7.82
N LEU A 47 5.19 1.16 -6.57
CA LEU A 47 3.86 1.74 -6.28
C LEU A 47 3.71 3.15 -6.86
N ARG A 48 4.73 4.00 -6.70
CA ARG A 48 4.73 5.37 -7.25
C ARG A 48 4.70 5.38 -8.77
N ALA A 49 5.36 4.44 -9.44
CA ALA A 49 5.29 4.32 -10.90
C ALA A 49 3.88 3.92 -11.37
N VAL A 50 3.23 2.97 -10.68
CA VAL A 50 1.82 2.62 -10.95
C VAL A 50 0.93 3.83 -10.75
N ALA A 51 1.06 4.55 -9.62
CA ALA A 51 0.28 5.75 -9.29
C ALA A 51 0.56 6.95 -10.23
N GLY A 52 1.57 6.88 -11.10
CA GLY A 52 1.98 8.00 -11.97
C GLY A 52 2.80 9.07 -11.25
N LEU A 53 3.36 8.75 -10.08
CA LEU A 53 4.19 9.62 -9.25
C LEU A 53 5.70 9.43 -9.47
N ALA A 54 6.10 8.42 -10.25
CA ALA A 54 7.46 8.19 -10.69
C ALA A 54 7.49 7.96 -12.21
N PRO A 55 8.57 8.38 -12.91
CA PRO A 55 8.67 8.25 -14.35
C PRO A 55 8.86 6.79 -14.75
N VAL A 56 8.02 6.28 -15.65
CA VAL A 56 8.22 4.98 -16.29
C VAL A 56 9.15 5.17 -17.47
N THR A 57 10.33 4.50 -17.43
CA THR A 57 11.36 4.62 -18.48
C THR A 57 11.39 3.42 -19.43
N GLY A 58 10.64 2.35 -19.13
CA GLY A 58 10.48 1.17 -19.97
C GLY A 58 9.42 0.22 -19.42
N GLY A 59 8.94 -0.67 -20.26
CA GLY A 59 7.88 -1.60 -19.92
C GLY A 59 6.48 -0.99 -20.00
N THR A 60 5.46 -1.76 -19.57
CA THR A 60 4.05 -1.35 -19.61
C THR A 60 3.36 -1.59 -18.28
N ILE A 61 2.32 -0.79 -18.03
CA ILE A 61 1.40 -0.93 -16.88
C ILE A 61 0.00 -1.05 -17.44
N GLU A 62 -0.73 -2.07 -17.04
CA GLU A 62 -2.14 -2.26 -17.35
C GLU A 62 -2.95 -2.26 -16.05
N VAL A 63 -4.07 -1.56 -16.06
CA VAL A 63 -5.05 -1.53 -14.98
C VAL A 63 -6.41 -1.90 -15.54
N ASN A 64 -7.04 -2.93 -14.96
CA ASN A 64 -8.33 -3.46 -15.42
C ASN A 64 -8.37 -3.70 -16.95
N GLY A 65 -7.27 -4.27 -17.50
CA GLY A 65 -7.11 -4.59 -18.92
C GLY A 65 -6.85 -3.39 -19.83
N LYS A 66 -6.59 -2.20 -19.27
CA LYS A 66 -6.26 -0.98 -20.04
C LYS A 66 -4.80 -0.61 -19.82
N THR A 67 -4.03 -0.58 -20.91
CA THR A 67 -2.65 -0.08 -20.86
C THR A 67 -2.63 1.41 -20.55
N LEU A 68 -1.80 1.80 -19.58
CA LEU A 68 -1.67 3.19 -19.14
C LEU A 68 -0.65 3.93 -20.01
N GLY A 69 -1.00 5.15 -20.41
CA GLY A 69 -0.10 6.08 -21.08
C GLY A 69 0.87 6.76 -20.09
N SER A 70 1.65 7.72 -20.61
CA SER A 70 2.58 8.53 -19.81
C SER A 70 1.88 9.39 -18.76
N SER A 71 0.68 9.87 -19.05
CA SER A 71 -0.17 10.62 -18.11
C SER A 71 -1.35 9.77 -17.64
N ARG A 72 -1.69 9.90 -16.35
CA ARG A 72 -2.85 9.23 -15.76
C ARG A 72 -4.11 10.09 -15.95
N THR A 73 -5.22 9.44 -16.29
CA THR A 73 -6.51 10.11 -16.48
C THR A 73 -7.23 10.33 -15.15
N LYS A 74 -8.23 11.21 -15.13
CA LYS A 74 -9.11 11.40 -13.98
C LYS A 74 -9.84 10.09 -13.59
N ALA A 75 -10.22 9.28 -14.57
CA ALA A 75 -10.84 7.97 -14.35
C ALA A 75 -9.86 7.01 -13.65
N PHE A 76 -8.58 7.01 -14.06
CA PHE A 76 -7.55 6.23 -13.35
C PHE A 76 -7.43 6.62 -11.88
N TYR A 77 -7.34 7.94 -11.58
CA TYR A 77 -7.24 8.41 -10.20
C TYR A 77 -8.51 8.19 -9.35
N ARG A 78 -9.65 7.91 -9.96
CA ARG A 78 -10.82 7.43 -9.25
C ARG A 78 -10.68 5.95 -8.88
N ASP A 79 -10.14 5.15 -9.78
CA ASP A 79 -10.10 3.69 -9.70
C ASP A 79 -8.90 3.15 -8.90
N VAL A 80 -7.78 3.88 -8.93
CA VAL A 80 -6.53 3.54 -8.22
C VAL A 80 -6.20 4.63 -7.22
N GLN A 81 -6.16 4.28 -5.95
CA GLN A 81 -5.82 5.19 -4.86
C GLN A 81 -4.59 4.70 -4.09
N MET A 82 -3.92 5.61 -3.40
CA MET A 82 -2.70 5.30 -2.65
C MET A 82 -2.77 5.84 -1.23
N VAL A 83 -2.41 4.99 -0.27
CA VAL A 83 -2.13 5.37 1.12
C VAL A 83 -0.62 5.42 1.29
N PHE A 84 -0.11 6.58 1.72
CA PHE A 84 1.31 6.84 1.87
C PHE A 84 1.81 6.43 3.25
N GLN A 85 3.11 6.18 3.34
CA GLN A 85 3.82 5.80 4.57
C GLN A 85 3.69 6.84 5.68
N ASP A 86 3.77 8.12 5.34
CA ASP A 86 3.68 9.23 6.30
C ASP A 86 2.31 9.90 6.26
N PRO A 87 1.43 9.63 7.26
CA PRO A 87 0.14 10.31 7.34
C PRO A 87 0.28 11.80 7.68
N TYR A 88 1.38 12.22 8.30
CA TYR A 88 1.62 13.65 8.60
C TYR A 88 1.88 14.44 7.32
N GLY A 89 2.72 13.93 6.44
CA GLY A 89 3.01 14.55 5.15
C GLY A 89 1.87 14.46 4.15
N SER A 90 0.97 13.49 4.33
CA SER A 90 -0.14 13.26 3.40
C SER A 90 -1.41 14.07 3.72
N LEU A 91 -1.57 14.56 4.96
CA LEU A 91 -2.74 15.35 5.39
C LEU A 91 -2.35 16.82 5.59
N HIS A 92 -3.02 17.73 4.90
CA HIS A 92 -2.73 19.16 5.03
C HIS A 92 -3.00 19.66 6.47
N PRO A 93 -2.01 20.23 7.18
CA PRO A 93 -2.11 20.52 8.62
C PRO A 93 -3.15 21.59 8.99
N ARG A 94 -3.53 22.44 8.03
CA ARG A 94 -4.49 23.54 8.22
C ARG A 94 -5.88 23.23 7.69
N GLN A 95 -6.13 21.97 7.28
CA GLN A 95 -7.46 21.53 6.83
C GLN A 95 -8.12 20.66 7.90
N THR A 96 -9.43 20.79 8.02
CA THR A 96 -10.24 19.87 8.81
C THR A 96 -10.40 18.54 8.08
N VAL A 97 -10.74 17.48 8.81
CA VAL A 97 -11.04 16.16 8.22
C VAL A 97 -12.12 16.28 7.15
N ASP A 98 -13.16 17.07 7.41
CA ASP A 98 -14.21 17.37 6.43
C ASP A 98 -13.65 17.90 5.11
N ARG A 99 -12.76 18.89 5.18
CA ARG A 99 -12.15 19.48 3.99
C ARG A 99 -11.25 18.51 3.23
N LEU A 100 -10.50 17.67 3.97
CA LEU A 100 -9.63 16.64 3.40
C LEU A 100 -10.42 15.57 2.64
N LEU A 101 -11.63 15.23 3.12
CA LEU A 101 -12.52 14.25 2.48
C LEU A 101 -13.37 14.87 1.37
N LEU A 102 -13.71 16.15 1.49
CA LEU A 102 -14.45 16.91 0.46
C LEU A 102 -13.64 17.04 -0.83
N GLU A 103 -12.34 17.32 -0.73
CA GLU A 103 -11.49 17.67 -1.88
C GLU A 103 -11.52 16.61 -3.00
N PRO A 104 -11.27 15.31 -2.75
CA PRO A 104 -11.35 14.30 -3.79
C PRO A 104 -12.75 14.17 -4.40
N LEU A 105 -13.80 14.29 -3.60
CA LEU A 105 -15.19 14.25 -4.09
C LEU A 105 -15.49 15.42 -5.04
N ALA A 106 -15.07 16.64 -4.67
CA ALA A 106 -15.25 17.83 -5.47
C ALA A 106 -14.47 17.74 -6.79
N VAL A 107 -13.19 17.31 -6.73
CA VAL A 107 -12.36 17.09 -7.92
C VAL A 107 -13.02 16.11 -8.89
N HIS A 108 -13.63 15.04 -8.41
CA HIS A 108 -14.24 14.00 -9.22
C HIS A 108 -15.73 14.25 -9.53
N GLY A 109 -16.33 15.33 -9.00
CA GLY A 109 -17.72 15.72 -9.30
C GLY A 109 -18.76 14.79 -8.68
N PHE A 110 -18.47 14.24 -7.49
CA PHE A 110 -19.45 13.42 -6.77
C PHE A 110 -20.54 14.29 -6.13
N GLY A 111 -21.78 13.79 -6.15
CA GLY A 111 -22.89 14.31 -5.34
C GLY A 111 -22.92 13.70 -3.92
N ASP A 112 -23.96 14.05 -3.16
CA ASP A 112 -24.21 13.52 -1.81
C ASP A 112 -22.99 13.59 -0.86
N ILE A 113 -22.25 14.67 -0.95
CA ILE A 113 -20.93 14.85 -0.31
C ILE A 113 -20.98 14.56 1.18
N GLU A 114 -21.95 15.15 1.89
CA GLU A 114 -22.08 14.98 3.34
C GLU A 114 -22.29 13.51 3.74
N ARG A 115 -23.20 12.81 3.08
CA ARG A 115 -23.46 11.39 3.33
C ARG A 115 -22.22 10.53 3.06
N ARG A 116 -21.46 10.84 1.99
CA ARG A 116 -20.23 10.14 1.66
C ARG A 116 -19.12 10.36 2.70
N ILE A 117 -18.98 11.58 3.20
CA ILE A 117 -18.00 11.90 4.26
C ILE A 117 -18.36 11.15 5.55
N LEU A 118 -19.61 11.19 5.98
CA LEU A 118 -20.05 10.50 7.19
C LEU A 118 -19.82 8.98 7.06
N ARG A 119 -20.24 8.38 5.94
CA ARG A 119 -20.01 6.96 5.68
C ARG A 119 -18.52 6.59 5.68
N ALA A 120 -17.66 7.41 5.07
CA ALA A 120 -16.21 7.16 5.04
C ALA A 120 -15.58 7.22 6.44
N LEU A 121 -16.05 8.13 7.30
CA LEU A 121 -15.61 8.22 8.69
C LEU A 121 -16.07 7.01 9.52
N ASP A 122 -17.32 6.60 9.37
CA ASP A 122 -17.86 5.44 10.07
C ASP A 122 -17.13 4.16 9.66
N GLU A 123 -16.84 4.00 8.36
CA GLU A 123 -16.14 2.83 7.81
C GLU A 123 -14.72 2.65 8.36
N VAL A 124 -14.04 3.75 8.68
CA VAL A 124 -12.72 3.67 9.33
C VAL A 124 -12.79 3.72 10.86
N GLY A 125 -13.99 3.58 11.43
CA GLY A 125 -14.21 3.59 12.88
C GLY A 125 -13.97 4.95 13.54
N LEU A 126 -14.10 6.04 12.77
CA LEU A 126 -14.10 7.41 13.26
C LEU A 126 -15.54 7.95 13.18
N GLY A 127 -16.14 8.31 14.27
CA GLY A 127 -17.49 8.87 14.24
C GLY A 127 -17.56 10.28 13.64
N SER A 128 -18.76 10.80 13.42
CA SER A 128 -19.04 12.14 12.86
C SER A 128 -18.38 13.29 13.63
N SER A 129 -18.10 13.11 14.93
CA SER A 129 -17.41 14.09 15.79
C SER A 129 -15.98 14.42 15.35
N PHE A 130 -15.36 13.58 14.51
CA PHE A 130 -14.03 13.82 13.95
C PHE A 130 -14.05 14.77 12.76
N ARG A 131 -15.19 14.98 12.14
CA ARG A 131 -15.36 15.75 10.90
C ARG A 131 -14.69 17.12 10.92
N PHE A 132 -14.84 17.86 12.01
CA PHE A 132 -14.36 19.25 12.13
C PHE A 132 -13.03 19.37 12.86
N ARG A 133 -12.38 18.25 13.21
CA ARG A 133 -11.03 18.27 13.78
C ARG A 133 -9.98 18.55 12.71
N TYR A 134 -8.93 19.24 13.10
CA TYR A 134 -7.73 19.42 12.29
C TYR A 134 -6.79 18.21 12.43
N SER A 135 -5.94 17.98 11.43
CA SER A 135 -5.01 16.83 11.44
C SER A 135 -4.09 16.84 12.68
N HIS A 136 -3.69 18.01 13.19
CA HIS A 136 -2.86 18.12 14.40
C HIS A 136 -3.58 17.76 15.70
N GLN A 137 -4.91 17.68 15.70
CA GLN A 137 -5.74 17.26 16.83
C GLN A 137 -6.00 15.76 16.88
N LEU A 138 -5.41 15.00 15.94
CA LEU A 138 -5.59 13.56 15.81
C LEU A 138 -4.35 12.82 16.31
N SER A 139 -4.55 11.63 16.91
CA SER A 139 -3.46 10.69 17.17
C SER A 139 -2.88 10.13 15.85
N GLY A 140 -1.71 9.46 15.89
CA GLY A 140 -1.11 8.83 14.72
C GLY A 140 -2.05 7.85 14.02
N GLY A 141 -2.68 6.94 14.78
CA GLY A 141 -3.66 5.99 14.25
C GLY A 141 -4.93 6.64 13.70
N GLN A 142 -5.44 7.72 14.34
CA GLN A 142 -6.57 8.47 13.84
C GLN A 142 -6.24 9.19 12.52
N ARG A 143 -5.04 9.76 12.38
CA ARG A 143 -4.56 10.33 11.10
C ARG A 143 -4.48 9.28 10.01
N GLN A 144 -3.93 8.11 10.33
CA GLN A 144 -3.86 7.02 9.38
C GLN A 144 -5.25 6.57 8.91
N ARG A 145 -6.22 6.46 9.82
CA ARG A 145 -7.62 6.16 9.48
C ARG A 145 -8.24 7.24 8.58
N VAL A 146 -7.94 8.53 8.81
CA VAL A 146 -8.38 9.63 7.91
C VAL A 146 -7.71 9.51 6.53
N ALA A 147 -6.41 9.19 6.45
CA ALA A 147 -5.72 8.98 5.18
C ALA A 147 -6.33 7.79 4.40
N ILE A 148 -6.67 6.70 5.09
CA ILE A 148 -7.39 5.56 4.51
C ILE A 148 -8.78 5.99 4.04
N ALA A 149 -9.57 6.70 4.86
CA ALA A 149 -10.91 7.19 4.48
C ALA A 149 -10.85 8.07 3.22
N ARG A 150 -9.84 8.95 3.13
CA ARG A 150 -9.63 9.81 1.96
C ARG A 150 -9.34 9.01 0.68
N ALA A 151 -8.56 7.93 0.78
CA ALA A 151 -8.30 7.05 -0.34
C ALA A 151 -9.56 6.25 -0.76
N LEU A 152 -10.36 5.82 0.21
CA LEU A 152 -11.54 4.98 -0.02
C LEU A 152 -12.79 5.75 -0.48
N ILE A 153 -12.84 7.08 -0.25
CA ILE A 153 -14.05 7.88 -0.48
C ILE A 153 -14.46 7.96 -1.96
N LEU A 154 -13.50 7.73 -2.87
CA LEU A 154 -13.74 7.64 -4.31
C LEU A 154 -14.23 6.26 -4.77
N GLU A 155 -14.34 5.30 -3.85
CA GLU A 155 -14.74 3.91 -4.11
C GLU A 155 -13.81 3.25 -5.17
N PRO A 156 -12.48 3.23 -4.93
CA PRO A 156 -11.52 2.65 -5.87
C PRO A 156 -11.68 1.13 -5.97
N SER A 157 -11.16 0.53 -7.05
CA SER A 157 -11.03 -0.94 -7.17
C SER A 157 -9.66 -1.43 -6.72
N ILE A 158 -8.64 -0.57 -6.76
CA ILE A 158 -7.26 -0.89 -6.38
C ILE A 158 -6.77 0.10 -5.33
N LEU A 159 -6.19 -0.42 -4.26
CA LEU A 159 -5.55 0.38 -3.22
C LEU A 159 -4.06 0.02 -3.12
N LEU A 160 -3.22 1.00 -3.35
CA LEU A 160 -1.77 0.91 -3.19
C LEU A 160 -1.42 1.34 -1.77
N LEU A 161 -0.75 0.48 -1.00
CA LEU A 161 -0.42 0.68 0.40
C LEU A 161 1.10 0.75 0.57
N ASP A 162 1.66 1.95 0.72
CA ASP A 162 3.11 2.15 0.92
C ASP A 162 3.39 2.22 2.42
N GLU A 163 3.77 1.10 3.04
CA GLU A 163 4.05 0.96 4.47
C GLU A 163 2.98 1.60 5.39
N PRO A 164 1.70 1.24 5.27
CA PRO A 164 0.59 2.00 5.84
C PRO A 164 0.57 2.06 7.37
N THR A 165 1.43 1.32 8.06
CA THR A 165 1.43 1.24 9.53
C THR A 165 2.81 1.39 10.16
N SER A 166 3.86 1.67 9.39
CA SER A 166 5.25 1.70 9.86
C SER A 166 5.54 2.81 10.90
N ALA A 167 4.72 3.86 10.93
CA ALA A 167 4.84 4.99 11.87
C ALA A 167 3.96 4.84 13.13
N LEU A 168 3.32 3.68 13.33
CA LEU A 168 2.39 3.42 14.43
C LEU A 168 3.00 2.46 15.45
N ASP A 169 2.55 2.56 16.70
CA ASP A 169 2.84 1.54 17.71
C ASP A 169 2.14 0.22 17.39
N ALA A 170 2.64 -0.89 17.95
CA ALA A 170 2.21 -2.24 17.58
C ALA A 170 0.72 -2.50 17.78
N SER A 171 0.09 -1.92 18.83
CA SER A 171 -1.34 -2.11 19.09
C SER A 171 -2.21 -1.40 18.06
N VAL A 172 -1.90 -0.15 17.76
CA VAL A 172 -2.60 0.65 16.75
C VAL A 172 -2.35 0.12 15.34
N GLN A 173 -1.13 -0.39 15.08
CA GLN A 173 -0.80 -1.07 13.82
C GLN A 173 -1.75 -2.25 13.58
N ALA A 174 -1.93 -3.14 14.57
CA ALA A 174 -2.81 -4.29 14.45
C ALA A 174 -4.27 -3.88 14.18
N GLU A 175 -4.77 -2.84 14.87
CA GLU A 175 -6.11 -2.31 14.62
C GLU A 175 -6.30 -1.79 13.20
N VAL A 176 -5.33 -1.03 12.66
CA VAL A 176 -5.40 -0.47 11.31
C VAL A 176 -5.28 -1.57 10.24
N LEU A 177 -4.45 -2.59 10.46
CA LEU A 177 -4.34 -3.74 9.54
C LEU A 177 -5.63 -4.55 9.50
N ASN A 178 -6.24 -4.85 10.66
CA ASN A 178 -7.52 -5.55 10.73
C ASN A 178 -8.64 -4.75 10.05
N LEU A 179 -8.67 -3.44 10.23
CA LEU A 179 -9.61 -2.54 9.55
C LEU A 179 -9.43 -2.62 8.02
N LEU A 180 -8.20 -2.53 7.52
CA LEU A 180 -7.90 -2.63 6.09
C LEU A 180 -8.35 -3.98 5.51
N GLU A 181 -8.08 -5.09 6.22
CA GLU A 181 -8.48 -6.42 5.77
C GLU A 181 -10.01 -6.58 5.74
N GLN A 182 -10.72 -6.06 6.75
CA GLN A 182 -12.18 -6.04 6.75
C GLN A 182 -12.72 -5.27 5.55
N ILE A 183 -12.23 -4.04 5.32
CA ILE A 183 -12.65 -3.20 4.19
C ILE A 183 -12.35 -3.90 2.85
N ARG A 184 -11.17 -4.54 2.72
CA ARG A 184 -10.80 -5.30 1.52
C ARG A 184 -11.83 -6.37 1.19
N ARG A 185 -12.22 -7.17 2.19
CA ARG A 185 -13.21 -8.25 2.03
C ARG A 185 -14.59 -7.72 1.68
N ASP A 186 -15.05 -6.71 2.42
CA ASP A 186 -16.41 -6.15 2.26
C ASP A 186 -16.59 -5.48 0.90
N ARG A 187 -15.56 -4.80 0.39
CA ARG A 187 -15.58 -4.09 -0.88
C ARG A 187 -14.95 -4.87 -2.05
N LYS A 188 -14.36 -6.04 -1.80
CA LYS A 188 -13.60 -6.86 -2.77
C LYS A 188 -12.47 -6.05 -3.43
N LEU A 189 -11.77 -5.26 -2.62
CA LEU A 189 -10.67 -4.41 -3.10
C LEU A 189 -9.43 -5.26 -3.45
N THR A 190 -8.73 -4.83 -4.48
CA THR A 190 -7.40 -5.33 -4.80
C THR A 190 -6.37 -4.50 -4.06
N PHE A 191 -5.47 -5.15 -3.30
CA PHE A 191 -4.39 -4.48 -2.60
C PHE A 191 -3.04 -4.77 -3.24
N VAL A 192 -2.19 -3.74 -3.34
CA VAL A 192 -0.75 -3.91 -3.54
C VAL A 192 -0.05 -3.21 -2.38
N MET A 193 0.52 -4.01 -1.49
CA MET A 193 1.07 -3.52 -0.22
C MET A 193 2.60 -3.62 -0.19
N VAL A 194 3.25 -2.54 0.20
CA VAL A 194 4.67 -2.55 0.59
C VAL A 194 4.75 -2.66 2.10
N SER A 195 5.57 -3.56 2.59
CA SER A 195 5.98 -3.63 3.99
C SER A 195 7.40 -4.18 4.10
N HIS A 196 8.12 -3.76 5.14
CA HIS A 196 9.37 -4.38 5.57
C HIS A 196 9.14 -5.43 6.66
N ASP A 197 7.93 -5.51 7.22
CA ASP A 197 7.53 -6.48 8.22
C ASP A 197 6.90 -7.70 7.54
N LEU A 198 7.62 -8.84 7.57
CA LEU A 198 7.17 -10.09 6.96
C LEU A 198 5.95 -10.69 7.67
N ALA A 199 5.77 -10.43 8.97
CA ALA A 199 4.59 -10.89 9.70
C ALA A 199 3.32 -10.16 9.20
N VAL A 200 3.42 -8.86 8.95
CA VAL A 200 2.34 -8.06 8.36
C VAL A 200 1.98 -8.62 6.98
N VAL A 201 2.96 -8.87 6.12
CA VAL A 201 2.71 -9.38 4.76
C VAL A 201 2.12 -10.78 4.78
N THR A 202 2.61 -11.65 5.66
CA THR A 202 2.06 -13.01 5.82
C THR A 202 0.59 -12.99 6.26
N HIS A 203 0.21 -12.00 7.07
CA HIS A 203 -1.16 -11.84 7.57
C HIS A 203 -2.09 -11.20 6.52
N MET A 204 -1.61 -10.20 5.78
CA MET A 204 -2.41 -9.33 4.92
C MET A 204 -2.47 -9.76 3.47
N CYS A 205 -1.49 -10.54 2.99
CA CYS A 205 -1.33 -10.81 1.56
C CYS A 205 -1.59 -12.27 1.21
N ASP A 206 -2.11 -12.50 0.01
CA ASP A 206 -2.32 -13.85 -0.55
C ASP A 206 -1.01 -14.35 -1.18
N ARG A 207 -0.35 -13.49 -1.95
CA ARG A 207 0.97 -13.71 -2.58
C ARG A 207 1.88 -12.51 -2.35
N LEU A 208 3.17 -12.73 -2.54
CA LEU A 208 4.17 -11.67 -2.40
C LEU A 208 5.33 -11.84 -3.38
N MET A 209 6.02 -10.74 -3.61
CA MET A 209 7.29 -10.66 -4.34
C MET A 209 8.38 -10.12 -3.43
N VAL A 210 9.48 -10.83 -3.34
CA VAL A 210 10.70 -10.37 -2.69
C VAL A 210 11.52 -9.58 -3.70
N MET A 211 11.90 -8.36 -3.35
CA MET A 211 12.65 -7.45 -4.22
C MET A 211 14.02 -7.11 -3.63
N GLN A 212 15.03 -7.07 -4.49
CA GLN A 212 16.38 -6.60 -4.18
C GLN A 212 16.94 -5.79 -5.36
N HIS A 213 17.56 -4.66 -5.07
CA HIS A 213 18.23 -3.82 -6.09
C HIS A 213 17.38 -3.51 -7.35
N GLY A 214 16.07 -3.29 -7.16
CA GLY A 214 15.15 -2.95 -8.24
C GLY A 214 14.69 -4.12 -9.11
N ALA A 215 14.93 -5.35 -8.69
CA ALA A 215 14.53 -6.56 -9.38
C ALA A 215 13.80 -7.54 -8.46
N GLU A 216 13.00 -8.44 -9.06
CA GLU A 216 12.42 -9.59 -8.37
C GLU A 216 13.52 -10.60 -8.01
N VAL A 217 13.49 -11.10 -6.77
CA VAL A 217 14.35 -12.18 -6.30
C VAL A 217 13.56 -13.48 -6.22
N GLU A 218 12.36 -13.42 -5.66
CA GLU A 218 11.53 -14.60 -5.44
C GLU A 218 10.05 -14.21 -5.34
N ARG A 219 9.17 -15.09 -5.79
CA ARG A 219 7.71 -14.93 -5.66
C ARG A 219 7.15 -16.12 -4.88
N LEU A 220 6.32 -15.81 -3.89
CA LEU A 220 5.82 -16.77 -2.91
C LEU A 220 4.34 -16.52 -2.62
N THR A 221 3.66 -17.55 -2.16
CA THR A 221 2.42 -17.39 -1.40
C THR A 221 2.73 -17.03 0.04
N ALA A 222 1.78 -16.40 0.75
CA ALA A 222 1.92 -16.14 2.17
C ALA A 222 2.12 -17.42 2.98
N SER A 223 1.50 -18.54 2.55
CA SER A 223 1.64 -19.84 3.20
C SER A 223 3.04 -20.45 3.04
N GLU A 224 3.68 -20.28 1.89
CA GLU A 224 5.07 -20.71 1.68
C GLU A 224 6.02 -19.91 2.55
N LEU A 225 5.84 -18.57 2.63
CA LEU A 225 6.62 -17.72 3.51
C LEU A 225 6.45 -18.12 4.98
N ALA A 226 5.21 -18.33 5.44
CA ALA A 226 4.89 -18.76 6.81
C ALA A 226 5.54 -20.09 7.18
N ARG A 227 5.58 -21.05 6.23
CA ARG A 227 6.22 -22.36 6.40
C ARG A 227 7.73 -22.33 6.15
N ARG A 228 8.30 -21.16 5.82
CA ARG A 228 9.71 -20.96 5.47
C ARG A 228 10.17 -21.77 4.27
N HIS A 229 9.26 -22.06 3.35
CA HIS A 229 9.56 -22.71 2.10
C HIS A 229 10.09 -21.67 1.10
N VAL A 230 11.32 -21.24 1.31
CA VAL A 230 12.00 -20.22 0.50
C VAL A 230 13.21 -20.83 -0.19
N THR A 231 13.45 -20.46 -1.45
CA THR A 231 14.53 -21.03 -2.27
C THR A 231 15.75 -20.12 -2.34
N GLN A 232 15.53 -18.80 -2.26
CA GLN A 232 16.58 -17.81 -2.41
C GLN A 232 17.25 -17.48 -1.07
N ASP A 233 18.60 -17.40 -1.06
CA ASP A 233 19.37 -17.07 0.15
C ASP A 233 19.03 -15.69 0.69
N TYR A 234 18.76 -14.72 -0.20
CA TYR A 234 18.33 -13.38 0.22
C TYR A 234 17.01 -13.43 0.99
N THR A 235 16.02 -14.17 0.52
CA THR A 235 14.74 -14.34 1.22
C THR A 235 14.92 -15.03 2.58
N ARG A 236 15.82 -16.02 2.63
CA ARG A 236 16.17 -16.73 3.87
C ARG A 236 16.80 -15.79 4.88
N ASN A 237 17.71 -14.93 4.44
CA ASN A 237 18.36 -13.94 5.29
C ASN A 237 17.38 -12.88 5.80
N LEU A 238 16.43 -12.42 4.96
CA LEU A 238 15.34 -11.54 5.37
C LEU A 238 14.48 -12.17 6.48
N LEU A 239 14.12 -13.45 6.35
CA LEU A 239 13.37 -14.18 7.38
C LEU A 239 14.13 -14.27 8.71
N ILE A 240 15.44 -14.54 8.66
CA ILE A 240 16.29 -14.59 9.85
C ILE A 240 16.34 -13.20 10.52
N ALA A 241 16.57 -12.15 9.74
CA ALA A 241 16.63 -10.78 10.25
C ALA A 241 15.31 -10.31 10.87
N SER A 242 14.17 -10.73 10.33
CA SER A 242 12.84 -10.38 10.86
C SER A 242 12.50 -10.99 12.23
N GLN A 243 13.23 -12.04 12.67
CA GLN A 243 13.00 -12.70 13.95
C GLN A 243 13.64 -11.98 15.15
N GLY A 244 14.32 -10.85 14.91
CA GLY A 244 15.05 -10.14 15.95
C GLY A 244 16.35 -10.84 16.37
N PHE A 245 17.19 -10.14 17.13
CA PHE A 245 18.43 -10.70 17.71
C PHE A 245 18.06 -11.76 18.76
N VAL A 246 18.10 -13.03 18.40
CA VAL A 246 18.19 -14.11 19.40
C VAL A 246 19.60 -14.02 19.99
N ARG A 247 19.73 -13.59 21.24
CA ARG A 247 21.01 -13.71 21.97
C ARG A 247 21.44 -15.18 21.92
N PRO A 248 22.65 -15.50 21.43
CA PRO A 248 23.17 -16.84 21.56
C PRO A 248 23.14 -17.20 23.05
N ALA A 249 22.60 -18.37 23.38
CA ALA A 249 22.71 -18.88 24.75
C ALA A 249 24.18 -18.90 25.13
N VAL A 250 24.56 -18.16 26.19
CA VAL A 250 25.91 -18.24 26.76
C VAL A 250 26.05 -19.68 27.22
N GLN A 251 26.82 -20.48 26.51
CA GLN A 251 27.28 -21.77 27.02
C GLN A 251 28.21 -21.46 28.18
N ASN A 252 27.65 -21.59 29.39
CA ASN A 252 28.48 -21.63 30.59
C ASN A 252 29.32 -22.92 30.54
N ALA A 253 30.62 -22.75 30.33
CA ALA A 253 31.61 -23.78 30.50
C ALA A 253 31.96 -23.93 31.98
#